data_6b3ec380a2e2b64f60c442c38201998c
#
_entry.id   6b3ec380a2e2b64f60c442c38201998c
#
_cell.length_a   1.000
_cell.length_b   1.000
_cell.length_c   1.000
_cell.angle_alpha   90.00
_cell.angle_beta   90.00
_cell.angle_gamma   90.00
#
_symmetry.space_group_name_H-M   'P 1'
#
loop_
_entity.id
_entity.type
_entity.pdbx_description
1 polymer ?
#
loop_
_entity_poly.entity_id
_entity_poly.type
_entity_poly.pdbx_seq_one_letter_code
_entity_poly.pdbx_strand_id
1 'polypeptide(L)'
;MMNEQAKVLGMKNTTYKNPEGLPAPGHVTTARDLSILATRLLRDFPEDVRYYSIKKYRYPGTPSTNDTNRNTLLFRDPTVDGLKTGHTDAAGYCLVATANRDFPNLKRGRRLLTIVLGSSGETVRANEAQKLLNWGYTAYDAVRLFEGGQPVATPRVWKGKTNELKLG
;
A
#
# COMPACT_ATOMS: atom_id res chain seq x y z
N MET A 1 -0.51 1.02 -22.28
CA MET A 1 0.23 0.44 -21.11
C MET A 1 -0.47 0.71 -19.77
N MET A 2 -0.53 1.96 -19.22
CA MET A 2 -1.08 2.18 -17.85
C MET A 2 -2.52 1.69 -17.68
N ASN A 3 -3.42 2.00 -18.63
CA ASN A 3 -4.82 1.56 -18.56
C ASN A 3 -4.98 0.04 -18.76
N GLU A 4 -4.12 -0.59 -19.53
CA GLU A 4 -4.09 -2.05 -19.68
C GLU A 4 -3.66 -2.71 -18.35
N GLN A 5 -2.60 -2.17 -17.73
CA GLN A 5 -2.16 -2.65 -16.42
C GLN A 5 -3.24 -2.46 -15.35
N ALA A 6 -3.95 -1.32 -15.35
CA ALA A 6 -5.07 -1.10 -14.44
C ALA A 6 -6.16 -2.17 -14.61
N LYS A 7 -6.50 -2.56 -15.86
CA LYS A 7 -7.44 -3.65 -16.14
C LYS A 7 -6.94 -5.00 -15.62
N VAL A 8 -5.67 -5.33 -15.90
CA VAL A 8 -5.05 -6.58 -15.43
C VAL A 8 -5.08 -6.68 -13.90
N LEU A 9 -4.86 -5.56 -13.21
CA LEU A 9 -4.92 -5.48 -11.76
C LEU A 9 -6.35 -5.49 -11.20
N GLY A 10 -7.37 -5.31 -12.03
CA GLY A 10 -8.77 -5.24 -11.59
C GLY A 10 -9.19 -3.87 -11.06
N MET A 11 -8.49 -2.81 -11.43
CA MET A 11 -8.81 -1.42 -11.08
C MET A 11 -9.95 -0.90 -11.97
N LYS A 12 -11.19 -1.21 -11.58
CA LYS A 12 -12.38 -1.03 -12.43
C LYS A 12 -12.82 0.43 -12.62
N ASN A 13 -12.40 1.31 -11.72
CA ASN A 13 -12.83 2.72 -11.68
C ASN A 13 -11.64 3.67 -11.86
N THR A 14 -10.59 3.21 -12.55
CA THR A 14 -9.40 4.00 -12.83
C THR A 14 -9.20 4.16 -14.33
N THR A 15 -8.98 5.39 -14.74
CA THR A 15 -8.60 5.76 -16.11
C THR A 15 -7.46 6.77 -16.06
N TYR A 16 -6.36 6.44 -16.70
CA TYR A 16 -5.21 7.32 -16.87
C TYR A 16 -5.26 8.03 -18.21
N LYS A 17 -4.98 9.33 -18.23
CA LYS A 17 -4.93 10.16 -19.45
C LYS A 17 -3.49 10.61 -19.77
N ASN A 18 -2.64 10.66 -18.75
CA ASN A 18 -1.22 11.00 -18.87
C ASN A 18 -0.43 10.25 -17.79
N PRO A 19 0.90 10.10 -17.93
CA PRO A 19 1.76 9.45 -16.94
C PRO A 19 2.15 10.38 -15.78
N GLU A 20 2.06 11.69 -15.95
CA GLU A 20 2.52 12.69 -14.98
C GLU A 20 1.55 12.86 -13.80
N GLY A 21 0.27 12.51 -13.98
CA GLY A 21 -0.79 12.76 -13.00
C GLY A 21 -1.32 14.19 -13.05
N LEU A 22 -1.13 14.88 -14.17
CA LEU A 22 -1.70 16.22 -14.39
C LEU A 22 -3.20 16.16 -14.64
N PRO A 23 -3.96 17.21 -14.27
CA PRO A 23 -5.39 17.24 -14.49
C PRO A 23 -5.74 17.09 -15.98
N ALA A 24 -6.66 16.16 -16.26
CA ALA A 24 -7.20 15.95 -17.59
C ALA A 24 -8.63 15.39 -17.46
N PRO A 25 -9.56 15.73 -18.36
CA PRO A 25 -10.91 15.19 -18.36
C PRO A 25 -10.92 13.66 -18.39
N GLY A 26 -11.55 13.02 -17.41
CA GLY A 26 -11.61 11.58 -17.27
C GLY A 26 -10.32 10.91 -16.72
N HIS A 27 -9.36 11.68 -16.20
CA HIS A 27 -8.25 11.15 -15.41
C HIS A 27 -8.72 10.93 -13.97
N VAL A 28 -9.17 9.73 -13.66
CA VAL A 28 -9.84 9.41 -12.40
C VAL A 28 -9.34 8.11 -11.79
N THR A 29 -9.45 8.02 -10.47
CA THR A 29 -9.18 6.79 -9.70
C THR A 29 -10.06 6.75 -8.45
N THR A 30 -9.97 5.68 -7.68
CA THR A 30 -10.64 5.52 -6.38
C THR A 30 -9.67 5.02 -5.32
N ALA A 31 -10.01 5.23 -4.04
CA ALA A 31 -9.22 4.70 -2.94
C ALA A 31 -9.09 3.16 -3.02
N ARG A 32 -10.16 2.46 -3.44
CA ARG A 32 -10.14 1.01 -3.65
C ARG A 32 -9.13 0.62 -4.73
N ASP A 33 -9.16 1.26 -5.88
CA ASP A 33 -8.26 0.92 -6.98
C ASP A 33 -6.80 1.22 -6.63
N LEU A 34 -6.55 2.34 -5.96
CA LEU A 34 -5.22 2.65 -5.44
C LEU A 34 -4.74 1.65 -4.38
N SER A 35 -5.65 1.07 -3.58
CA SER A 35 -5.29 0.01 -2.63
C SER A 35 -4.83 -1.26 -3.35
N ILE A 36 -5.47 -1.61 -4.46
CA ILE A 36 -5.08 -2.75 -5.30
C ILE A 36 -3.68 -2.50 -5.88
N LEU A 37 -3.47 -1.33 -6.48
CA LEU A 37 -2.19 -0.95 -7.07
C LEU A 37 -1.06 -0.97 -6.03
N ALA A 38 -1.26 -0.30 -4.90
CA ALA A 38 -0.25 -0.19 -3.85
C ALA A 38 0.06 -1.56 -3.21
N THR A 39 -0.96 -2.40 -2.98
CA THR A 39 -0.76 -3.76 -2.47
C THR A 39 0.08 -4.60 -3.44
N ARG A 40 -0.19 -4.51 -4.73
CA ARG A 40 0.59 -5.24 -5.74
C ARG A 40 2.02 -4.72 -5.83
N LEU A 41 2.23 -3.40 -5.78
CA LEU A 41 3.56 -2.81 -5.73
C LEU A 41 4.37 -3.31 -4.54
N LEU A 42 3.81 -3.27 -3.35
CA LEU A 42 4.47 -3.71 -2.11
C LEU A 42 4.77 -5.21 -2.10
N ARG A 43 3.93 -6.02 -2.77
CA ARG A 43 4.08 -7.47 -2.86
C ARG A 43 5.05 -7.91 -3.95
N ASP A 44 4.95 -7.28 -5.12
CA ASP A 44 5.68 -7.69 -6.31
C ASP A 44 7.10 -7.07 -6.36
N PHE A 45 7.31 -5.92 -5.66
CA PHE A 45 8.57 -5.17 -5.63
C PHE A 45 8.92 -4.74 -4.18
N PRO A 46 9.03 -5.68 -3.24
CA PRO A 46 9.27 -5.35 -1.82
C PRO A 46 10.61 -4.65 -1.59
N GLU A 47 11.62 -4.90 -2.42
CA GLU A 47 12.93 -4.27 -2.36
C GLU A 47 12.92 -2.78 -2.69
N ASP A 48 11.93 -2.32 -3.46
CA ASP A 48 11.81 -0.93 -3.88
C ASP A 48 11.14 -0.04 -2.83
N VAL A 49 10.55 -0.62 -1.78
CA VAL A 49 9.93 0.14 -0.67
C VAL A 49 10.95 1.10 -0.03
N ARG A 50 12.21 0.73 0.04
CA ARG A 50 13.31 1.57 0.55
C ARG A 50 13.40 2.94 -0.14
N TYR A 51 13.03 3.06 -1.40
CA TYR A 51 13.08 4.34 -2.13
C TYR A 51 11.98 5.30 -1.68
N TYR A 52 10.82 4.78 -1.29
CA TYR A 52 9.71 5.61 -0.82
C TYR A 52 9.92 6.12 0.62
N SER A 53 10.80 5.47 1.38
CA SER A 53 11.14 5.87 2.75
C SER A 53 12.26 6.92 2.83
N ILE A 54 12.89 7.28 1.71
CA ILE A 54 13.93 8.30 1.67
C ILE A 54 13.34 9.64 2.08
N LYS A 55 13.82 10.18 3.20
CA LYS A 55 13.32 11.42 3.80
C LYS A 55 13.82 12.66 3.08
N LYS A 56 15.08 12.63 2.62
CA LYS A 56 15.71 13.72 1.88
C LYS A 56 16.54 13.15 0.74
N TYR A 57 16.40 13.76 -0.42
CA TYR A 57 17.22 13.44 -1.58
C TYR A 57 17.51 14.69 -2.38
N ARG A 58 18.79 14.99 -2.57
CA ARG A 58 19.22 16.15 -3.35
C ARG A 58 19.73 15.71 -4.72
N TYR A 59 19.01 16.12 -5.73
CA TYR A 59 19.41 15.96 -7.12
C TYR A 59 20.11 17.23 -7.61
N PRO A 60 21.18 17.17 -8.43
CA PRO A 60 21.79 18.35 -9.00
C PRO A 60 20.76 19.21 -9.73
N GLY A 61 20.69 20.51 -9.37
CA GLY A 61 19.68 21.44 -9.91
C GLY A 61 18.36 21.51 -9.13
N THR A 62 18.14 20.63 -8.16
CA THR A 62 16.96 20.74 -7.29
C THR A 62 17.13 21.89 -6.28
N PRO A 63 16.17 22.83 -6.18
CA PRO A 63 16.16 23.82 -5.11
C PRO A 63 16.18 23.15 -3.73
N SER A 64 16.90 23.73 -2.77
CA SER A 64 16.99 23.19 -1.40
C SER A 64 15.64 23.04 -0.71
N THR A 65 14.64 23.79 -1.13
CA THR A 65 13.26 23.70 -0.66
C THR A 65 12.51 22.46 -1.16
N ASN A 66 13.04 21.74 -2.15
CA ASN A 66 12.41 20.58 -2.79
C ASN A 66 13.16 19.25 -2.53
N ASP A 67 14.10 19.22 -1.61
CA ASP A 67 14.89 18.03 -1.29
C ASP A 67 14.22 17.08 -0.28
N THR A 68 13.10 17.50 0.31
CA THR A 68 12.42 16.80 1.41
C THR A 68 11.18 16.05 0.92
N ASN A 69 11.01 14.81 1.38
CA ASN A 69 9.84 14.00 1.06
C ASN A 69 8.57 14.66 1.61
N ARG A 70 7.56 14.80 0.76
CA ARG A 70 6.27 15.43 1.11
C ARG A 70 5.35 14.52 1.94
N ASN A 71 5.72 13.27 2.15
CA ASN A 71 5.04 12.40 3.10
C ASN A 71 5.55 12.69 4.52
N THR A 72 4.89 13.61 5.21
CA THR A 72 5.29 14.05 6.56
C THR A 72 5.19 12.95 7.61
N LEU A 73 4.45 11.84 7.35
CA LEU A 73 4.39 10.70 8.27
C LEU A 73 5.73 9.99 8.42
N LEU A 74 6.60 10.00 7.41
CA LEU A 74 7.95 9.45 7.49
C LEU A 74 8.79 10.09 8.62
N PHE A 75 8.47 11.31 9.01
CA PHE A 75 9.17 12.04 10.07
C PHE A 75 8.51 11.89 11.45
N ARG A 76 7.24 11.47 11.49
CA ARG A 76 6.44 11.36 12.72
C ARG A 76 6.37 9.94 13.26
N ASP A 77 6.33 8.94 12.37
CA ASP A 77 6.17 7.54 12.72
C ASP A 77 7.29 6.72 12.03
N PRO A 78 8.24 6.17 12.80
CA PRO A 78 9.36 5.40 12.26
C PRO A 78 8.93 4.09 11.59
N THR A 79 7.70 3.64 11.80
CA THR A 79 7.15 2.43 11.17
C THR A 79 6.57 2.70 9.78
N VAL A 80 6.38 3.98 9.42
CA VAL A 80 5.93 4.39 8.08
C VAL A 80 7.11 4.36 7.12
N ASP A 81 6.96 3.65 6.01
CA ASP A 81 8.00 3.45 5.00
C ASP A 81 7.56 3.81 3.57
N GLY A 82 6.41 4.46 3.41
CA GLY A 82 5.92 4.89 2.09
C GLY A 82 4.57 5.60 2.17
N LEU A 83 3.89 5.93 1.06
CA LEU A 83 4.25 5.49 -0.29
C LEU A 83 4.26 6.68 -1.26
N LYS A 84 3.09 7.29 -1.52
CA LYS A 84 2.95 8.35 -2.54
C LYS A 84 2.03 9.47 -2.09
N THR A 85 2.48 10.70 -2.29
CA THR A 85 1.65 11.91 -2.13
C THR A 85 1.20 12.44 -3.49
N GLY A 86 0.08 13.13 -3.52
CA GLY A 86 -0.42 13.85 -4.68
C GLY A 86 -1.15 15.12 -4.27
N HIS A 87 -1.18 16.10 -5.16
CA HIS A 87 -2.01 17.29 -5.02
C HIS A 87 -2.30 17.90 -6.39
N THR A 88 -3.55 18.20 -6.62
CA THR A 88 -4.04 19.13 -7.64
C THR A 88 -5.23 19.87 -7.05
N ASP A 89 -5.60 21.03 -7.59
CA ASP A 89 -6.76 21.78 -7.09
C ASP A 89 -8.06 20.95 -7.16
N ALA A 90 -8.20 20.15 -8.21
CA ALA A 90 -9.37 19.28 -8.39
C ALA A 90 -9.38 18.05 -7.46
N ALA A 91 -8.23 17.46 -7.18
CA ALA A 91 -8.12 16.23 -6.38
C ALA A 91 -7.93 16.51 -4.89
N GLY A 92 -7.58 17.74 -4.51
CA GLY A 92 -7.15 18.05 -3.14
C GLY A 92 -5.84 17.36 -2.77
N TYR A 93 -5.52 17.33 -1.50
CA TYR A 93 -4.33 16.67 -0.98
C TYR A 93 -4.57 15.19 -0.76
N CYS A 94 -3.76 14.37 -1.41
CA CYS A 94 -3.88 12.91 -1.41
C CYS A 94 -2.64 12.24 -0.82
N LEU A 95 -2.83 11.11 -0.14
CA LEU A 95 -1.75 10.29 0.42
C LEU A 95 -2.13 8.81 0.37
N VAL A 96 -1.26 8.02 -0.21
CA VAL A 96 -1.18 6.58 0.01
C VAL A 96 -0.05 6.37 1.00
N ALA A 97 -0.35 5.87 2.21
CA ALA A 97 0.65 5.62 3.23
C ALA A 97 0.71 4.14 3.59
N THR A 98 1.89 3.63 3.87
CA THR A 98 2.12 2.28 4.37
C THR A 98 3.03 2.31 5.59
N ALA A 99 2.75 1.42 6.52
CA ALA A 99 3.54 1.21 7.73
C ALA A 99 3.67 -0.29 8.00
N ASN A 100 4.80 -0.69 8.57
CA ASN A 100 5.04 -2.06 9.02
C ASN A 100 5.46 -2.04 10.49
N ARG A 101 4.60 -2.59 11.37
CA ARG A 101 4.87 -2.67 12.81
C ARG A 101 5.11 -4.11 13.22
N ASP A 102 6.01 -4.30 14.17
CA ASP A 102 6.16 -5.58 14.83
C ASP A 102 4.82 -6.03 15.40
N PHE A 103 4.52 -7.31 15.21
CA PHE A 103 3.25 -7.87 15.64
C PHE A 103 3.47 -9.27 16.22
N PRO A 104 2.88 -9.58 17.37
CA PRO A 104 3.01 -10.89 17.97
C PRO A 104 2.67 -12.00 16.96
N ASN A 105 3.49 -13.02 16.92
CA ASN A 105 3.32 -14.21 16.06
C ASN A 105 3.46 -13.96 14.53
N LEU A 106 3.84 -12.76 14.09
CA LEU A 106 4.13 -12.47 12.69
C LEU A 106 5.62 -12.12 12.51
N LYS A 107 6.43 -13.05 11.99
CA LYS A 107 7.89 -12.89 11.81
C LYS A 107 8.31 -11.67 10.98
N ARG A 108 7.44 -11.17 10.11
CA ARG A 108 7.69 -10.02 9.22
C ARG A 108 6.94 -8.76 9.64
N GLY A 109 6.40 -8.75 10.87
CA GLY A 109 5.52 -7.69 11.31
C GLY A 109 4.16 -7.70 10.60
N ARG A 110 3.36 -6.71 10.89
CA ARG A 110 2.06 -6.47 10.26
C ARG A 110 2.11 -5.19 9.46
N ARG A 111 1.92 -5.31 8.15
CA ARG A 111 1.87 -4.17 7.24
C ARG A 111 0.44 -3.70 7.05
N LEU A 112 0.22 -2.40 7.18
CA LEU A 112 -1.03 -1.74 6.83
C LEU A 112 -0.81 -0.72 5.73
N LEU A 113 -1.86 -0.50 4.96
CA LEU A 113 -1.95 0.47 3.88
C LEU A 113 -3.16 1.35 4.11
N THR A 114 -2.99 2.67 4.01
CA THR A 114 -4.08 3.64 4.09
C THR A 114 -4.09 4.54 2.87
N ILE A 115 -5.28 4.94 2.45
CA ILE A 115 -5.46 5.84 1.31
C ILE A 115 -6.41 6.96 1.72
N VAL A 116 -5.90 8.18 1.62
CA VAL A 116 -6.64 9.41 1.90
C VAL A 116 -6.63 10.25 0.63
N LEU A 117 -7.81 10.63 0.16
CA LEU A 117 -8.02 11.44 -1.04
C LEU A 117 -8.85 12.67 -0.68
N GLY A 118 -8.63 13.77 -1.39
CA GLY A 118 -9.48 14.95 -1.30
C GLY A 118 -9.35 15.77 -0.01
N SER A 119 -8.24 15.64 0.71
CA SER A 119 -8.03 16.45 1.93
C SER A 119 -7.82 17.92 1.60
N SER A 120 -8.19 18.78 2.56
CA SER A 120 -8.07 20.24 2.42
C SER A 120 -6.64 20.76 2.58
N GLY A 121 -5.70 19.94 3.05
CA GLY A 121 -4.33 20.37 3.29
C GLY A 121 -3.35 19.22 3.52
N GLU A 122 -2.08 19.57 3.43
CA GLU A 122 -0.99 18.62 3.58
C GLU A 122 -0.94 17.97 4.98
N THR A 123 -1.10 18.79 6.00
CA THR A 123 -1.17 18.31 7.39
C THR A 123 -2.42 17.46 7.63
N VAL A 124 -3.56 17.84 7.03
CA VAL A 124 -4.82 17.11 7.17
C VAL A 124 -4.70 15.70 6.60
N ARG A 125 -4.20 15.55 5.35
CA ARG A 125 -4.02 14.22 4.74
C ARG A 125 -3.11 13.32 5.59
N ALA A 126 -2.05 13.88 6.19
CA ALA A 126 -1.15 13.13 7.05
C ALA A 126 -1.83 12.70 8.36
N ASN A 127 -2.56 13.60 9.00
CA ASN A 127 -3.30 13.31 10.23
C ASN A 127 -4.36 12.22 10.01
N GLU A 128 -5.14 12.32 8.94
CA GLU A 128 -6.17 11.32 8.62
C GLU A 128 -5.55 9.95 8.28
N ALA A 129 -4.45 9.93 7.53
CA ALA A 129 -3.74 8.69 7.25
C ALA A 129 -3.17 8.05 8.53
N GLN A 130 -2.64 8.85 9.46
CA GLN A 130 -2.15 8.37 10.75
C GLN A 130 -3.27 7.81 11.63
N LYS A 131 -4.43 8.49 11.69
CA LYS A 131 -5.61 7.98 12.41
C LYS A 131 -6.04 6.62 11.87
N LEU A 132 -6.12 6.46 10.54
CA LEU A 132 -6.48 5.20 9.90
C LEU A 132 -5.46 4.09 10.18
N LEU A 133 -4.15 4.39 10.12
CA LEU A 133 -3.10 3.42 10.49
C LEU A 133 -3.26 2.98 11.95
N ASN A 134 -3.37 3.92 12.86
CA ASN A 134 -3.52 3.62 14.29
C ASN A 134 -4.79 2.82 14.55
N TRP A 135 -5.93 3.20 13.98
CA TRP A 135 -7.16 2.45 14.08
C TRP A 135 -6.99 1.02 13.56
N GLY A 136 -6.39 0.84 12.39
CA GLY A 136 -6.16 -0.48 11.82
C GLY A 136 -5.26 -1.38 12.68
N TYR A 137 -4.27 -0.80 13.38
CA TYR A 137 -3.39 -1.54 14.28
C TYR A 137 -4.05 -1.87 15.63
N THR A 138 -5.04 -1.08 16.09
CA THR A 138 -5.69 -1.25 17.40
C THR A 138 -7.02 -1.97 17.32
N ALA A 139 -7.78 -1.80 16.22
CA ALA A 139 -9.12 -2.36 16.07
C ALA A 139 -9.14 -3.82 15.56
N TYR A 140 -8.03 -4.31 15.04
CA TYR A 140 -7.96 -5.66 14.46
C TYR A 140 -6.71 -6.38 14.94
N ASP A 141 -6.86 -7.66 15.26
CA ASP A 141 -5.76 -8.59 15.48
C ASP A 141 -5.45 -9.39 14.24
N ALA A 142 -4.20 -9.88 14.15
CA ALA A 142 -3.80 -10.85 13.15
C ALA A 142 -3.54 -12.19 13.82
N VAL A 143 -4.33 -13.18 13.47
CA VAL A 143 -4.22 -14.53 14.01
C VAL A 143 -3.73 -15.46 12.91
N ARG A 144 -2.65 -16.19 13.20
CA ARG A 144 -2.20 -17.26 12.32
C ARG A 144 -3.05 -18.50 12.59
N LEU A 145 -3.83 -18.90 11.60
CA LEU A 145 -4.70 -20.09 11.72
C LEU A 145 -3.94 -21.39 11.49
N PHE A 146 -2.95 -21.38 10.58
CA PHE A 146 -2.14 -22.55 10.23
C PHE A 146 -0.68 -22.15 10.00
N GLU A 147 0.24 -23.03 10.34
CA GLU A 147 1.65 -22.90 9.95
C GLU A 147 1.83 -23.41 8.52
N GLY A 148 2.79 -22.82 7.79
CA GLY A 148 3.12 -23.29 6.44
C GLY A 148 3.56 -24.76 6.45
N GLY A 149 2.95 -25.58 5.56
CA GLY A 149 3.22 -27.01 5.46
C GLY A 149 2.49 -27.88 6.47
N GLN A 150 1.66 -27.31 7.35
CA GLN A 150 0.76 -28.12 8.17
C GLN A 150 -0.48 -28.56 7.35
N PRO A 151 -0.82 -29.86 7.38
CA PRO A 151 -2.03 -30.32 6.74
C PRO A 151 -3.26 -29.70 7.39
N VAL A 152 -4.06 -29.00 6.60
CA VAL A 152 -5.36 -28.42 7.03
C VAL A 152 -6.46 -29.48 6.98
N ALA A 153 -6.32 -30.44 6.07
CA ALA A 153 -7.22 -31.59 5.95
C ALA A 153 -6.46 -32.80 5.43
N THR A 154 -6.94 -34.01 5.80
CA THR A 154 -6.38 -35.28 5.33
C THR A 154 -7.51 -36.17 4.81
N PRO A 155 -8.09 -35.83 3.63
CA PRO A 155 -9.17 -36.64 3.05
C PRO A 155 -8.66 -38.02 2.62
N ARG A 156 -9.54 -39.02 2.75
CA ARG A 156 -9.28 -40.33 2.19
C ARG A 156 -9.42 -40.31 0.68
N VAL A 157 -8.50 -41.01 0.03
CA VAL A 157 -8.46 -41.12 -1.45
C VAL A 157 -8.90 -42.55 -1.83
N TRP A 158 -10.04 -42.65 -2.49
CA TRP A 158 -10.50 -43.94 -2.97
C TRP A 158 -9.75 -44.36 -4.24
N LYS A 159 -9.22 -45.58 -4.26
CA LYS A 159 -8.41 -46.13 -5.37
C LYS A 159 -7.14 -45.31 -5.72
N GLY A 160 -6.63 -44.49 -4.81
CA GLY A 160 -5.36 -43.79 -4.98
C GLY A 160 -4.16 -44.68 -4.66
N LYS A 161 -2.96 -44.24 -5.06
CA LYS A 161 -1.70 -44.88 -4.66
C LYS A 161 -1.45 -44.77 -3.15
N THR A 162 -2.05 -43.79 -2.50
CA THR A 162 -2.09 -43.62 -1.06
C THR A 162 -3.52 -43.53 -0.60
N ASN A 163 -3.82 -44.01 0.61
CA ASN A 163 -5.16 -43.98 1.17
C ASN A 163 -5.58 -42.60 1.69
N GLU A 164 -4.63 -41.67 1.80
CA GLU A 164 -4.85 -40.32 2.34
C GLU A 164 -4.02 -39.29 1.57
N LEU A 165 -4.58 -38.10 1.40
CA LEU A 165 -3.91 -36.94 0.80
C LEU A 165 -3.86 -35.81 1.83
N LYS A 166 -2.65 -35.34 2.14
CA LYS A 166 -2.46 -34.17 3.00
C LYS A 166 -2.63 -32.90 2.15
N LEU A 167 -3.61 -32.08 2.51
CA LEU A 167 -3.91 -30.78 1.90
C LEU A 167 -3.48 -29.67 2.88
N GLY A 168 -2.59 -28.75 2.43
CA GLY A 168 -2.10 -27.63 3.24
C GLY A 168 -1.29 -26.65 2.41
#